data_176f6d665d20214fcba9f436340407cc
#
_entry.id   176f6d665d20214fcba9f436340407cc
#
_cell.length_a   1.000
_cell.length_b   1.000
_cell.length_c   1.000
_cell.angle_alpha   90.00
_cell.angle_beta   90.00
_cell.angle_gamma   90.00
#
_symmetry.space_group_name_H-M   'P 1'
#
loop_
_entity.id
_entity.type
_entity.pdbx_description
1 polymer ?
#
loop_
_entity_poly.entity_id
_entity_poly.type
_entity_poly.pdbx_seq_one_letter_code
_entity_poly.pdbx_strand_id
1 'polypeptide(L)'
;MTAPARKRFGQHFLHDASVLDHIIQAFAPQPSDHVVEIGPGRGVLTRALASHVTRLHALEIDRDLVAELHADPLLAKNVTVYNTDALSFDYCSLVDRDRKLRVIGNLPYNISTPLLFHLLDQLNCLEDMCFMLQREVVDRLCAQPNSKAYGRLGVMVQRRCRVEKLFTVKPGAFRPPPKVDSAVVRLRPHAQPPVTVNAEAVFASIVQAAFVQRRKTLRNALKGFLNDQQIRALDIDPTRRGETLTLEEFAALSNAVERQ
;
A
#
# COMPACT_ATOMS: atom_id res chain seq x y z
N MET A 1 24.29 20.90 -9.54
CA MET A 1 24.71 19.51 -9.19
C MET A 1 23.52 18.81 -8.60
N THR A 2 23.14 17.64 -9.09
CA THR A 2 21.99 16.89 -8.56
C THR A 2 22.32 16.25 -7.22
N ALA A 3 21.41 16.31 -6.25
CA ALA A 3 21.59 15.74 -4.91
C ALA A 3 21.88 14.23 -4.98
N PRO A 4 22.85 13.68 -4.25
CA PRO A 4 23.14 12.25 -4.23
C PRO A 4 22.01 11.48 -3.51
N ALA A 5 21.79 10.22 -3.94
CA ALA A 5 20.83 9.34 -3.28
C ALA A 5 21.21 9.10 -1.80
N ARG A 6 20.26 9.34 -0.88
CA ARG A 6 20.49 9.20 0.55
C ARG A 6 20.06 7.81 1.05
N LYS A 7 21.03 7.02 1.52
CA LYS A 7 20.79 5.66 2.03
C LYS A 7 19.70 5.62 3.14
N ARG A 8 19.64 6.65 4.01
CA ARG A 8 18.67 6.75 5.11
C ARG A 8 17.21 6.79 4.64
N PHE A 9 16.97 7.24 3.39
CA PHE A 9 15.64 7.30 2.79
C PHE A 9 15.35 6.13 1.86
N GLY A 10 16.30 5.19 1.67
CA GLY A 10 16.12 4.03 0.79
C GLY A 10 15.87 4.40 -0.68
N GLN A 11 16.46 5.50 -1.15
CA GLN A 11 16.19 6.08 -2.46
C GLN A 11 16.77 5.24 -3.61
N HIS A 12 15.90 4.84 -4.53
CA HIS A 12 16.22 4.20 -5.82
C HIS A 12 15.43 4.95 -6.91
N PHE A 13 16.12 5.81 -7.64
CA PHE A 13 15.48 6.66 -8.64
C PHE A 13 15.23 5.88 -9.93
N LEU A 14 13.98 5.81 -10.37
CA LEU A 14 13.61 5.28 -11.68
C LEU A 14 14.24 6.14 -12.78
N HIS A 15 14.83 5.50 -13.80
CA HIS A 15 15.39 6.20 -14.96
C HIS A 15 15.06 5.51 -16.29
N ASP A 16 14.50 4.31 -16.26
CA ASP A 16 14.12 3.56 -17.45
C ASP A 16 12.80 4.12 -18.03
N ALA A 17 12.90 4.67 -19.24
CA ALA A 17 11.76 5.29 -19.92
C ALA A 17 10.65 4.28 -20.26
N SER A 18 11.01 3.04 -20.64
CA SER A 18 10.03 1.99 -20.97
C SER A 18 9.22 1.59 -19.74
N VAL A 19 9.87 1.50 -18.57
CA VAL A 19 9.17 1.23 -17.31
C VAL A 19 8.26 2.40 -16.93
N LEU A 20 8.74 3.63 -17.13
CA LEU A 20 7.92 4.83 -16.87
C LEU A 20 6.65 4.83 -17.74
N ASP A 21 6.78 4.56 -19.04
CA ASP A 21 5.65 4.48 -19.98
C ASP A 21 4.65 3.39 -19.56
N HIS A 22 5.12 2.22 -19.15
CA HIS A 22 4.26 1.16 -18.65
C HIS A 22 3.52 1.56 -17.36
N ILE A 23 4.16 2.31 -16.45
CA ILE A 23 3.52 2.83 -15.24
C ILE A 23 2.41 3.80 -15.63
N ILE A 24 2.68 4.75 -16.52
CA ILE A 24 1.69 5.74 -16.98
C ILE A 24 0.52 5.04 -17.68
N GLN A 25 0.78 4.11 -18.60
CA GLN A 25 -0.26 3.32 -19.27
C GLN A 25 -1.10 2.53 -18.26
N ALA A 26 -0.45 1.87 -17.30
CA ALA A 26 -1.13 1.11 -16.27
C ALA A 26 -1.95 2.03 -15.35
N PHE A 27 -1.44 3.16 -14.93
CA PHE A 27 -2.17 4.14 -14.10
C PHE A 27 -3.31 4.78 -14.88
N ALA A 28 -3.12 5.01 -16.20
CA ALA A 28 -4.09 5.61 -17.11
C ALA A 28 -4.65 6.95 -16.59
N PRO A 29 -3.78 7.96 -16.34
CA PRO A 29 -4.21 9.23 -15.78
C PRO A 29 -5.15 9.98 -16.74
N GLN A 30 -6.18 10.64 -16.20
CA GLN A 30 -7.12 11.46 -16.94
C GLN A 30 -6.94 12.94 -16.55
N PRO A 31 -7.20 13.90 -17.46
CA PRO A 31 -7.08 15.33 -17.14
C PRO A 31 -7.88 15.75 -15.91
N SER A 32 -8.98 15.07 -15.65
CA SER A 32 -9.86 15.36 -14.53
C SER A 32 -9.43 14.71 -13.21
N ASP A 33 -8.41 13.84 -13.21
CA ASP A 33 -7.95 13.16 -12.00
C ASP A 33 -7.30 14.13 -11.01
N HIS A 34 -7.51 13.85 -9.75
CA HIS A 34 -6.84 14.49 -8.64
C HIS A 34 -5.76 13.56 -8.11
N VAL A 35 -4.53 13.77 -8.54
CA VAL A 35 -3.44 12.83 -8.33
C VAL A 35 -2.52 13.28 -7.20
N VAL A 36 -2.11 12.32 -6.37
CA VAL A 36 -1.07 12.49 -5.35
C VAL A 36 0.08 11.53 -5.64
N GLU A 37 1.27 12.06 -5.86
CA GLU A 37 2.50 11.29 -5.97
C GLU A 37 3.24 11.28 -4.63
N ILE A 38 3.59 10.08 -4.15
CA ILE A 38 4.37 9.90 -2.93
C ILE A 38 5.81 9.57 -3.31
N GLY A 39 6.76 10.38 -2.84
CA GLY A 39 8.18 10.24 -3.12
C GLY A 39 8.54 10.52 -4.57
N PRO A 40 8.27 11.74 -5.08
CA PRO A 40 8.58 12.13 -6.45
C PRO A 40 10.08 12.01 -6.78
N GLY A 41 10.92 12.08 -5.77
CA GLY A 41 12.36 12.01 -5.92
C GLY A 41 12.86 13.11 -6.86
N ARG A 42 13.46 12.72 -7.98
CA ARG A 42 13.95 13.67 -9.01
C ARG A 42 12.89 14.07 -10.03
N GLY A 43 11.62 13.79 -9.78
CA GLY A 43 10.49 14.23 -10.59
C GLY A 43 10.32 13.51 -11.93
N VAL A 44 10.90 12.33 -12.13
CA VAL A 44 10.77 11.59 -13.41
C VAL A 44 9.31 11.21 -13.66
N LEU A 45 8.66 10.59 -12.68
CA LEU A 45 7.25 10.23 -12.75
C LEU A 45 6.34 11.46 -12.65
N THR A 46 6.73 12.46 -11.82
CA THR A 46 6.03 13.73 -11.67
C THR A 46 5.86 14.46 -13.01
N ARG A 47 6.95 14.60 -13.80
CA ARG A 47 6.91 15.25 -15.12
C ARG A 47 6.01 14.50 -16.09
N ALA A 48 6.08 13.18 -16.10
CA ALA A 48 5.21 12.37 -16.95
C ALA A 48 3.73 12.54 -16.57
N LEU A 49 3.39 12.52 -15.27
CA LEU A 49 2.03 12.73 -14.78
C LEU A 49 1.53 14.14 -15.04
N ALA A 50 2.36 15.17 -14.84
CA ALA A 50 1.99 16.58 -15.01
C ALA A 50 1.51 16.92 -16.44
N SER A 51 1.93 16.14 -17.44
CA SER A 51 1.45 16.30 -18.83
C SER A 51 0.04 15.73 -19.06
N HIS A 52 -0.49 14.91 -18.14
CA HIS A 52 -1.77 14.22 -18.31
C HIS A 52 -2.88 14.75 -17.40
N VAL A 53 -2.54 15.40 -16.28
CA VAL A 53 -3.52 15.82 -15.28
C VAL A 53 -3.47 17.34 -15.06
N THR A 54 -4.59 17.91 -14.64
CA THR A 54 -4.66 19.36 -14.35
C THR A 54 -4.22 19.69 -12.93
N ARG A 55 -4.16 18.71 -12.02
CA ARG A 55 -3.76 18.88 -10.63
C ARG A 55 -2.97 17.67 -10.14
N LEU A 56 -1.75 17.92 -9.70
CA LEU A 56 -0.84 16.93 -9.13
C LEU A 56 -0.25 17.44 -7.81
N HIS A 57 -0.40 16.68 -6.75
CA HIS A 57 0.27 16.91 -5.47
C HIS A 57 1.45 15.96 -5.34
N ALA A 58 2.63 16.47 -4.97
CA ALA A 58 3.85 15.70 -4.82
C ALA A 58 4.35 15.81 -3.38
N LEU A 59 4.40 14.68 -2.65
CA LEU A 59 4.82 14.63 -1.24
C LEU A 59 6.25 14.12 -1.14
N GLU A 60 7.19 14.96 -0.69
CA GLU A 60 8.62 14.62 -0.58
C GLU A 60 9.16 15.03 0.80
N ILE A 61 9.88 14.11 1.45
CA ILE A 61 10.50 14.36 2.76
C ILE A 61 11.90 14.98 2.65
N ASP A 62 12.59 14.77 1.54
CA ASP A 62 13.95 15.28 1.30
C ASP A 62 13.90 16.72 0.80
N ARG A 63 14.30 17.67 1.65
CA ARG A 63 14.28 19.12 1.36
C ARG A 63 15.09 19.50 0.12
N ASP A 64 16.19 18.79 -0.16
CA ASP A 64 17.01 19.11 -1.32
C ASP A 64 16.29 18.73 -2.63
N LEU A 65 15.58 17.58 -2.63
CA LEU A 65 14.74 17.18 -3.75
C LEU A 65 13.51 18.09 -3.91
N VAL A 66 12.91 18.54 -2.82
CA VAL A 66 11.84 19.56 -2.86
C VAL A 66 12.32 20.83 -3.53
N ALA A 67 13.53 21.31 -3.22
CA ALA A 67 14.10 22.48 -3.86
C ALA A 67 14.37 22.26 -5.37
N GLU A 68 14.86 21.06 -5.76
CA GLU A 68 15.01 20.68 -7.17
C GLU A 68 13.65 20.67 -7.92
N LEU A 69 12.60 20.13 -7.31
CA LEU A 69 11.25 20.09 -7.89
C LEU A 69 10.64 21.48 -8.05
N HIS A 70 10.79 22.36 -7.06
CA HIS A 70 10.33 23.75 -7.14
C HIS A 70 11.06 24.57 -8.22
N ALA A 71 12.33 24.26 -8.48
CA ALA A 71 13.11 24.92 -9.52
C ALA A 71 12.81 24.41 -10.94
N ASP A 72 12.02 23.35 -11.10
CA ASP A 72 11.68 22.77 -12.39
C ASP A 72 10.53 23.53 -13.07
N PRO A 73 10.79 24.27 -14.17
CA PRO A 73 9.76 25.05 -14.83
C PRO A 73 8.65 24.20 -15.47
N LEU A 74 8.89 22.92 -15.73
CA LEU A 74 7.90 22.01 -16.29
C LEU A 74 6.80 21.65 -15.28
N LEU A 75 7.08 21.78 -13.98
CA LEU A 75 6.17 21.45 -12.90
C LEU A 75 5.36 22.65 -12.38
N ALA A 76 5.79 23.88 -12.70
CA ALA A 76 5.27 25.11 -12.10
C ALA A 76 3.77 25.38 -12.33
N LYS A 77 3.15 24.74 -13.35
CA LYS A 77 1.76 25.08 -13.76
C LYS A 77 0.69 24.34 -12.98
N ASN A 78 0.91 23.07 -12.65
CA ASN A 78 -0.14 22.18 -12.15
C ASN A 78 0.36 21.22 -11.06
N VAL A 79 1.60 21.37 -10.59
CA VAL A 79 2.18 20.55 -9.52
C VAL A 79 2.36 21.38 -8.26
N THR A 80 1.80 20.89 -7.15
CA THR A 80 2.03 21.45 -5.81
C THR A 80 2.94 20.49 -5.05
N VAL A 81 4.13 20.94 -4.68
CA VAL A 81 5.12 20.14 -3.94
C VAL A 81 5.00 20.44 -2.44
N TYR A 82 4.89 19.40 -1.63
CA TYR A 82 4.85 19.47 -0.16
C TYR A 82 6.12 18.87 0.44
N ASN A 83 6.82 19.62 1.29
CA ASN A 83 7.89 19.06 2.11
C ASN A 83 7.28 18.42 3.37
N THR A 84 6.95 17.14 3.30
CA THR A 84 6.22 16.43 4.36
C THR A 84 6.57 14.95 4.43
N ASP A 85 6.27 14.34 5.58
CA ASP A 85 6.32 12.88 5.74
C ASP A 85 4.97 12.26 5.32
N ALA A 86 5.01 11.40 4.32
CA ALA A 86 3.85 10.68 3.81
C ALA A 86 3.18 9.77 4.87
N LEU A 87 3.90 9.37 5.92
CA LEU A 87 3.38 8.53 7.01
C LEU A 87 2.48 9.30 7.98
N SER A 88 2.53 10.62 7.99
CA SER A 88 1.74 11.49 8.87
C SER A 88 0.83 12.45 8.11
N PHE A 89 0.83 12.39 6.78
CA PHE A 89 0.07 13.31 5.95
C PHE A 89 -1.42 12.95 5.95
N ASP A 90 -2.27 13.95 6.11
CA ASP A 90 -3.73 13.81 5.93
C ASP A 90 -4.07 13.95 4.45
N TYR A 91 -4.21 12.81 3.76
CA TYR A 91 -4.57 12.78 2.34
C TYR A 91 -5.97 13.33 2.10
N CYS A 92 -6.89 13.12 3.04
CA CYS A 92 -8.25 13.59 2.91
C CYS A 92 -8.36 15.12 2.92
N SER A 93 -7.38 15.82 3.46
CA SER A 93 -7.31 17.31 3.40
C SER A 93 -7.17 17.86 1.99
N LEU A 94 -6.73 17.04 1.02
CA LEU A 94 -6.58 17.43 -0.38
C LEU A 94 -7.86 17.24 -1.21
N VAL A 95 -8.86 16.55 -0.68
CA VAL A 95 -10.08 16.21 -1.44
C VAL A 95 -10.97 17.43 -1.60
N ASP A 96 -11.28 17.77 -2.84
CA ASP A 96 -12.39 18.65 -3.16
C ASP A 96 -13.72 17.86 -3.10
N ARG A 97 -14.84 18.51 -2.81
CA ARG A 97 -16.16 17.93 -2.43
C ARG A 97 -16.66 16.77 -3.30
N ASP A 98 -16.17 16.60 -4.53
CA ASP A 98 -16.76 15.67 -5.50
C ASP A 98 -15.78 14.62 -6.08
N ARG A 99 -14.50 14.61 -5.70
CA ARG A 99 -13.52 13.73 -6.34
C ARG A 99 -12.53 13.12 -5.34
N LYS A 100 -12.46 11.80 -5.35
CA LYS A 100 -11.45 11.05 -4.61
C LYS A 100 -10.07 11.18 -5.24
N LEU A 101 -9.05 10.95 -4.43
CA LEU A 101 -7.66 11.00 -4.84
C LEU A 101 -7.23 9.68 -5.51
N ARG A 102 -6.43 9.80 -6.54
CA ARG A 102 -5.66 8.70 -7.10
C ARG A 102 -4.21 8.83 -6.63
N VAL A 103 -3.72 7.84 -5.94
CA VAL A 103 -2.38 7.89 -5.32
C VAL A 103 -1.40 7.02 -6.10
N ILE A 104 -0.21 7.56 -6.38
CA ILE A 104 0.82 6.84 -7.12
C ILE A 104 2.19 7.08 -6.47
N GLY A 105 3.14 6.15 -6.62
CA GLY A 105 4.51 6.38 -6.19
C GLY A 105 5.44 5.20 -6.37
N ASN A 106 6.72 5.53 -6.52
CA ASN A 106 7.83 4.58 -6.36
C ASN A 106 8.27 4.62 -4.90
N LEU A 107 7.66 3.79 -4.05
CA LEU A 107 7.80 3.93 -2.60
C LEU A 107 9.16 3.42 -2.08
N PRO A 108 9.81 4.18 -1.17
CA PRO A 108 10.95 3.67 -0.44
C PRO A 108 10.59 2.38 0.31
N TYR A 109 11.44 1.35 0.19
CA TYR A 109 11.12 0.01 0.67
C TYR A 109 10.94 -0.09 2.19
N ASN A 110 11.65 0.76 2.95
CA ASN A 110 11.61 0.80 4.40
C ASN A 110 10.29 1.34 4.98
N ILE A 111 9.54 2.15 4.21
CA ILE A 111 8.27 2.74 4.65
C ILE A 111 7.04 2.13 3.99
N SER A 112 7.21 1.23 3.02
CA SER A 112 6.10 0.67 2.21
C SER A 112 4.97 0.09 3.07
N THR A 113 5.30 -0.77 4.04
CA THR A 113 4.28 -1.42 4.88
C THR A 113 3.56 -0.43 5.81
N PRO A 114 4.24 0.42 6.61
CA PRO A 114 3.54 1.41 7.44
C PRO A 114 2.72 2.40 6.60
N LEU A 115 3.21 2.80 5.43
CA LEU A 115 2.47 3.70 4.54
C LEU A 115 1.18 3.05 4.03
N LEU A 116 1.21 1.77 3.63
CA LEU A 116 0.00 1.05 3.24
C LEU A 116 -1.05 1.05 4.36
N PHE A 117 -0.66 0.80 5.62
CA PHE A 117 -1.59 0.87 6.75
C PHE A 117 -2.14 2.28 6.96
N HIS A 118 -1.30 3.32 6.88
CA HIS A 118 -1.75 4.71 6.99
C HIS A 118 -2.76 5.09 5.90
N LEU A 119 -2.56 4.62 4.67
CA LEU A 119 -3.50 4.84 3.56
C LEU A 119 -4.81 4.04 3.75
N LEU A 120 -4.76 2.83 4.33
CA LEU A 120 -5.96 2.06 4.65
C LEU A 120 -6.88 2.80 5.62
N ASP A 121 -6.35 3.61 6.52
CA ASP A 121 -7.15 4.39 7.47
C ASP A 121 -7.86 5.59 6.78
N GLN A 122 -7.46 5.94 5.55
CA GLN A 122 -7.95 7.09 4.79
C GLN A 122 -8.66 6.70 3.46
N LEU A 123 -9.11 5.45 3.31
CA LEU A 123 -9.72 4.95 2.06
C LEU A 123 -11.01 5.68 1.62
N ASN A 124 -11.67 6.38 2.54
CA ASN A 124 -12.87 7.16 2.24
C ASN A 124 -12.60 8.27 1.21
N CYS A 125 -11.38 8.82 1.16
CA CYS A 125 -10.96 9.84 0.22
C CYS A 125 -10.13 9.29 -0.96
N LEU A 126 -9.88 7.99 -1.05
CA LEU A 126 -9.06 7.38 -2.10
C LEU A 126 -9.92 6.63 -3.13
N GLU A 127 -9.63 6.83 -4.41
CA GLU A 127 -10.23 6.10 -5.52
C GLU A 127 -9.43 4.84 -5.86
N ASP A 128 -8.14 5.01 -6.13
CA ASP A 128 -7.19 3.91 -6.31
C ASP A 128 -5.77 4.34 -5.90
N MET A 129 -4.92 3.33 -5.72
CA MET A 129 -3.51 3.49 -5.40
C MET A 129 -2.69 2.61 -6.34
N CYS A 130 -1.62 3.15 -6.93
CA CYS A 130 -0.71 2.43 -7.82
C CYS A 130 0.73 2.61 -7.34
N PHE A 131 1.32 1.54 -6.79
CA PHE A 131 2.65 1.63 -6.18
C PHE A 131 3.65 0.68 -6.81
N MET A 132 4.88 1.15 -6.95
CA MET A 132 6.03 0.31 -7.19
C MET A 132 6.70 0.00 -5.85
N LEU A 133 6.77 -1.30 -5.50
CA LEU A 133 7.25 -1.84 -4.22
C LEU A 133 8.25 -2.97 -4.48
N GLN A 134 8.94 -3.45 -3.43
CA GLN A 134 9.67 -4.71 -3.53
C GLN A 134 8.73 -5.84 -3.96
N ARG A 135 9.18 -6.70 -4.88
CA ARG A 135 8.38 -7.84 -5.37
C ARG A 135 7.83 -8.70 -4.24
N GLU A 136 8.64 -8.96 -3.21
CA GLU A 136 8.20 -9.74 -2.05
C GLU A 136 6.99 -9.11 -1.34
N VAL A 137 6.98 -7.78 -1.20
CA VAL A 137 5.84 -7.06 -0.58
C VAL A 137 4.59 -7.22 -1.44
N VAL A 138 4.70 -7.06 -2.76
CA VAL A 138 3.58 -7.26 -3.69
C VAL A 138 3.09 -8.71 -3.67
N ASP A 139 4.01 -9.68 -3.67
CA ASP A 139 3.65 -11.10 -3.57
C ASP A 139 2.91 -11.42 -2.26
N ARG A 140 3.26 -10.76 -1.14
CA ARG A 140 2.51 -10.85 0.13
C ARG A 140 1.14 -10.17 0.07
N LEU A 141 1.01 -9.07 -0.64
CA LEU A 141 -0.28 -8.37 -0.84
C LEU A 141 -1.27 -9.21 -1.65
N CYS A 142 -0.78 -9.96 -2.65
CA CYS A 142 -1.59 -10.79 -3.55
C CYS A 142 -1.75 -12.25 -3.06
N ALA A 143 -1.08 -12.62 -1.99
CA ALA A 143 -1.01 -14.01 -1.52
C ALA A 143 -2.39 -14.57 -1.11
N GLN A 144 -2.62 -15.84 -1.45
CA GLN A 144 -3.81 -16.59 -1.05
C GLN A 144 -3.52 -17.48 0.16
N PRO A 145 -4.54 -17.90 0.91
CA PRO A 145 -4.39 -18.90 1.98
C PRO A 145 -3.57 -20.11 1.54
N ASN A 146 -2.85 -20.72 2.46
CA ASN A 146 -1.95 -21.86 2.23
C ASN A 146 -0.68 -21.55 1.41
N SER A 147 -0.43 -20.31 1.03
CA SER A 147 0.82 -19.91 0.38
C SER A 147 1.85 -19.40 1.39
N LYS A 148 3.16 -19.58 1.06
CA LYS A 148 4.28 -19.12 1.90
C LYS A 148 4.25 -17.60 2.14
N ALA A 149 3.77 -16.83 1.18
CA ALA A 149 3.73 -15.38 1.24
C ALA A 149 2.51 -14.84 2.02
N TYR A 150 1.49 -15.68 2.28
CA TYR A 150 0.27 -15.26 2.97
C TYR A 150 0.55 -14.84 4.41
N GLY A 151 -0.04 -13.71 4.82
CA GLY A 151 0.23 -13.14 6.13
C GLY A 151 -0.63 -11.93 6.45
N ARG A 152 -0.39 -11.34 7.62
CA ARG A 152 -1.15 -10.20 8.15
C ARG A 152 -1.34 -9.08 7.13
N LEU A 153 -0.27 -8.67 6.42
CA LEU A 153 -0.36 -7.58 5.45
C LEU A 153 -1.38 -7.87 4.35
N GLY A 154 -1.32 -9.07 3.75
CA GLY A 154 -2.27 -9.48 2.70
C GLY A 154 -3.70 -9.49 3.20
N VAL A 155 -3.97 -10.12 4.35
CA VAL A 155 -5.33 -10.18 4.94
C VAL A 155 -5.91 -8.79 5.20
N MET A 156 -5.13 -7.90 5.84
CA MET A 156 -5.59 -6.55 6.18
C MET A 156 -5.88 -5.71 4.93
N VAL A 157 -5.02 -5.81 3.91
CA VAL A 157 -5.19 -5.05 2.67
C VAL A 157 -6.32 -5.64 1.81
N GLN A 158 -6.36 -6.97 1.60
CA GLN A 158 -7.37 -7.62 0.75
C GLN A 158 -8.79 -7.45 1.29
N ARG A 159 -8.95 -7.34 2.62
CA ARG A 159 -10.25 -7.02 3.20
C ARG A 159 -10.76 -5.62 2.81
N ARG A 160 -9.86 -4.67 2.63
CA ARG A 160 -10.20 -3.26 2.37
C ARG A 160 -10.10 -2.89 0.88
N CYS A 161 -9.24 -3.59 0.12
CA CYS A 161 -8.93 -3.29 -1.26
C CYS A 161 -8.86 -4.55 -2.11
N ARG A 162 -9.32 -4.45 -3.36
CA ARG A 162 -8.92 -5.37 -4.43
C ARG A 162 -7.46 -5.10 -4.76
N VAL A 163 -6.65 -6.16 -4.78
CA VAL A 163 -5.20 -6.09 -5.04
C VAL A 163 -4.91 -6.75 -6.39
N GLU A 164 -4.16 -6.06 -7.24
CA GLU A 164 -3.79 -6.52 -8.57
C GLU A 164 -2.30 -6.25 -8.83
N LYS A 165 -1.48 -7.30 -8.98
CA LYS A 165 -0.11 -7.18 -9.43
C LYS A 165 -0.11 -6.93 -10.93
N LEU A 166 0.47 -5.81 -11.38
CA LEU A 166 0.45 -5.40 -12.77
C LEU A 166 1.64 -5.98 -13.54
N PHE A 167 2.86 -5.67 -13.11
CA PHE A 167 4.08 -6.18 -13.75
C PHE A 167 5.29 -6.11 -12.80
N THR A 168 6.37 -6.79 -13.19
CA THR A 168 7.64 -6.81 -12.45
C THR A 168 8.66 -5.88 -13.11
N VAL A 169 9.47 -5.19 -12.28
CA VAL A 169 10.51 -4.25 -12.71
C VAL A 169 11.88 -4.74 -12.20
N LYS A 170 12.85 -4.82 -13.11
CA LYS A 170 14.20 -5.28 -12.79
C LYS A 170 15.05 -4.18 -12.15
N PRO A 171 16.07 -4.54 -11.32
CA PRO A 171 16.93 -3.57 -10.65
C PRO A 171 17.64 -2.58 -11.59
N GLY A 172 17.91 -2.97 -12.83
CA GLY A 172 18.55 -2.13 -13.84
C GLY A 172 17.75 -0.87 -14.22
N ALA A 173 16.44 -0.82 -13.90
CA ALA A 173 15.62 0.36 -14.15
C ALA A 173 15.87 1.52 -13.16
N PHE A 174 16.72 1.32 -12.12
CA PHE A 174 16.94 2.27 -11.03
C PHE A 174 18.40 2.68 -10.87
N ARG A 175 18.63 3.88 -10.35
CA ARG A 175 19.95 4.38 -9.93
C ARG A 175 19.86 4.97 -8.50
N PRO A 176 20.63 4.45 -7.52
CA PRO A 176 21.35 3.17 -7.57
C PRO A 176 20.39 1.98 -7.72
N PRO A 177 20.84 0.86 -8.32
CA PRO A 177 19.98 -0.31 -8.45
C PRO A 177 19.67 -0.95 -7.08
N PRO A 178 18.44 -1.39 -6.82
CA PRO A 178 18.10 -2.19 -5.64
C PRO A 178 18.70 -3.60 -5.75
N LYS A 179 18.78 -4.30 -4.62
CA LYS A 179 19.28 -5.70 -4.57
C LYS A 179 18.25 -6.73 -5.01
N VAL A 180 16.99 -6.34 -5.15
CA VAL A 180 15.85 -7.23 -5.41
C VAL A 180 14.97 -6.65 -6.52
N ASP A 181 14.19 -7.51 -7.18
CA ASP A 181 13.17 -7.08 -8.12
C ASP A 181 12.11 -6.21 -7.43
N SER A 182 11.56 -5.26 -8.15
CA SER A 182 10.36 -4.51 -7.79
C SER A 182 9.14 -5.05 -8.54
N ALA A 183 7.95 -4.68 -8.12
CA ALA A 183 6.73 -4.90 -8.88
C ALA A 183 5.78 -3.72 -8.70
N VAL A 184 4.98 -3.47 -9.73
CA VAL A 184 3.89 -2.49 -9.69
C VAL A 184 2.61 -3.21 -9.29
N VAL A 185 1.91 -2.64 -8.32
CA VAL A 185 0.64 -3.16 -7.78
C VAL A 185 -0.39 -2.06 -7.78
N ARG A 186 -1.64 -2.42 -8.11
CA ARG A 186 -2.81 -1.56 -7.96
C ARG A 186 -3.66 -2.04 -6.80
N LEU A 187 -4.12 -1.09 -6.00
CA LEU A 187 -5.04 -1.28 -4.89
C LEU A 187 -6.27 -0.43 -5.15
N ARG A 188 -7.45 -1.05 -5.18
CA ARG A 188 -8.74 -0.34 -5.31
C ARG A 188 -9.58 -0.61 -4.08
N PRO A 189 -9.98 0.42 -3.31
CA PRO A 189 -10.91 0.26 -2.21
C PRO A 189 -12.17 -0.48 -2.66
N HIS A 190 -12.63 -1.44 -1.87
CA HIS A 190 -13.91 -2.09 -2.14
C HIS A 190 -15.05 -1.09 -1.89
N ALA A 191 -16.04 -1.05 -2.79
CA ALA A 191 -17.26 -0.30 -2.57
C ALA A 191 -18.02 -0.85 -1.34
N GLN A 192 -18.00 -2.18 -1.18
CA GLN A 192 -18.48 -2.89 0.00
C GLN A 192 -17.41 -3.91 0.40
N PRO A 193 -17.00 -3.97 1.68
CA PRO A 193 -16.03 -4.96 2.13
C PRO A 193 -16.55 -6.38 1.82
N PRO A 194 -15.68 -7.31 1.36
CA PRO A 194 -16.06 -8.69 1.02
C PRO A 194 -16.55 -9.49 2.24
N VAL A 195 -16.19 -9.05 3.45
CA VAL A 195 -16.65 -9.65 4.72
C VAL A 195 -17.01 -8.55 5.71
N THR A 196 -18.07 -8.80 6.48
CA THR A 196 -18.51 -7.90 7.56
C THR A 196 -17.78 -8.25 8.86
N VAL A 197 -17.25 -7.24 9.55
CA VAL A 197 -16.67 -7.38 10.88
C VAL A 197 -17.35 -6.42 11.85
N ASN A 198 -17.62 -6.89 13.06
CA ASN A 198 -18.31 -6.11 14.09
C ASN A 198 -17.42 -4.98 14.66
N ALA A 199 -16.12 -5.24 14.75
CA ALA A 199 -15.14 -4.28 15.27
C ALA A 199 -13.77 -4.44 14.56
N GLU A 200 -13.34 -3.38 13.87
CA GLU A 200 -12.07 -3.34 13.11
C GLU A 200 -10.84 -3.65 13.99
N ALA A 201 -10.82 -3.11 15.22
CA ALA A 201 -9.71 -3.32 16.15
C ALA A 201 -9.63 -4.79 16.60
N VAL A 202 -10.77 -5.47 16.79
CA VAL A 202 -10.80 -6.90 17.14
C VAL A 202 -10.31 -7.74 15.96
N PHE A 203 -10.79 -7.44 14.74
CA PHE A 203 -10.32 -8.11 13.53
C PHE A 203 -8.80 -7.98 13.36
N ALA A 204 -8.27 -6.78 13.48
CA ALA A 204 -6.83 -6.53 13.39
C ALA A 204 -6.03 -7.31 14.47
N SER A 205 -6.58 -7.42 15.69
CA SER A 205 -5.97 -8.16 16.81
C SER A 205 -5.97 -9.66 16.58
N ILE A 206 -7.06 -10.24 16.09
CA ILE A 206 -7.18 -11.66 15.72
C ILE A 206 -6.20 -12.01 14.60
N VAL A 207 -6.17 -11.21 13.54
CA VAL A 207 -5.24 -11.41 12.42
C VAL A 207 -3.78 -11.30 12.92
N GLN A 208 -3.47 -10.31 13.75
CA GLN A 208 -2.15 -10.16 14.33
C GLN A 208 -1.76 -11.37 15.17
N ALA A 209 -2.61 -11.82 16.08
CA ALA A 209 -2.37 -12.96 16.95
C ALA A 209 -2.10 -14.25 16.15
N ALA A 210 -2.89 -14.49 15.09
CA ALA A 210 -2.75 -15.65 14.21
C ALA A 210 -1.40 -15.70 13.47
N PHE A 211 -0.78 -14.53 13.17
CA PHE A 211 0.47 -14.45 12.40
C PHE A 211 1.73 -14.15 13.23
N VAL A 212 1.64 -13.70 14.47
CA VAL A 212 2.81 -13.44 15.35
C VAL A 212 3.65 -14.70 15.53
N GLN A 213 3.02 -15.85 15.64
CA GLN A 213 3.70 -17.12 15.81
C GLN A 213 3.24 -18.14 14.75
N ARG A 214 3.74 -17.98 13.51
CA ARG A 214 3.31 -18.77 12.34
C ARG A 214 3.26 -20.29 12.53
N ARG A 215 4.08 -20.85 13.41
CA ARG A 215 4.11 -22.29 13.67
C ARG A 215 3.07 -22.76 14.70
N LYS A 216 2.42 -21.85 15.43
CA LYS A 216 1.38 -22.22 16.39
C LYS A 216 0.03 -22.48 15.72
N THR A 217 -0.72 -23.41 16.29
CA THR A 217 -2.12 -23.66 15.94
C THR A 217 -3.01 -22.52 16.43
N LEU A 218 -4.20 -22.39 15.85
CA LEU A 218 -5.20 -21.37 16.24
C LEU A 218 -5.54 -21.44 17.73
N ARG A 219 -5.70 -22.66 18.28
CA ARG A 219 -5.87 -22.90 19.72
C ARG A 219 -4.87 -22.12 20.58
N ASN A 220 -3.60 -22.14 20.19
CA ASN A 220 -2.54 -21.50 20.95
C ASN A 220 -2.36 -20.03 20.58
N ALA A 221 -2.59 -19.67 19.32
CA ALA A 221 -2.45 -18.30 18.85
C ALA A 221 -3.57 -17.39 19.35
N LEU A 222 -4.78 -17.91 19.47
CA LEU A 222 -5.99 -17.15 19.83
C LEU A 222 -6.44 -17.39 21.29
N LYS A 223 -5.63 -18.04 22.13
CA LYS A 223 -5.96 -18.39 23.53
C LYS A 223 -6.47 -17.20 24.37
N GLY A 224 -6.04 -15.98 24.06
CA GLY A 224 -6.49 -14.77 24.76
C GLY A 224 -7.80 -14.18 24.21
N PHE A 225 -8.37 -14.76 23.14
CA PHE A 225 -9.59 -14.28 22.48
C PHE A 225 -10.70 -15.33 22.46
N LEU A 226 -10.38 -16.57 22.07
CA LEU A 226 -11.35 -17.65 21.87
C LEU A 226 -10.78 -18.97 22.39
N ASN A 227 -11.65 -19.82 22.96
CA ASN A 227 -11.32 -21.19 23.34
C ASN A 227 -11.63 -22.17 22.19
N ASP A 228 -11.22 -23.44 22.34
CA ASP A 228 -11.42 -24.50 21.35
C ASP A 228 -12.89 -24.71 20.96
N GLN A 229 -13.79 -24.65 21.93
CA GLN A 229 -15.23 -24.87 21.68
C GLN A 229 -15.81 -23.74 20.85
N GLN A 230 -15.43 -22.50 21.15
CA GLN A 230 -15.85 -21.32 20.37
C GLN A 230 -15.32 -21.37 18.92
N ILE A 231 -14.06 -21.79 18.72
CA ILE A 231 -13.48 -21.94 17.37
C ILE A 231 -14.22 -23.04 16.58
N ARG A 232 -14.49 -24.20 17.22
CA ARG A 232 -15.24 -25.30 16.58
C ARG A 232 -16.68 -24.94 16.25
N ALA A 233 -17.33 -24.08 17.05
CA ALA A 233 -18.68 -23.61 16.78
C ALA A 233 -18.78 -22.76 15.50
N LEU A 234 -17.65 -22.34 14.93
CA LEU A 234 -17.55 -21.62 13.66
C LEU A 234 -17.15 -22.57 12.49
N ASP A 235 -17.20 -23.89 12.69
CA ASP A 235 -16.74 -24.91 11.73
C ASP A 235 -15.23 -24.80 11.39
N ILE A 236 -14.43 -24.23 12.30
CA ILE A 236 -12.98 -24.07 12.13
C ILE A 236 -12.27 -25.06 13.05
N ASP A 237 -11.32 -25.84 12.49
CA ASP A 237 -10.47 -26.74 13.30
C ASP A 237 -9.41 -25.93 14.07
N PRO A 238 -9.41 -25.96 15.43
CA PRO A 238 -8.45 -25.26 16.26
C PRO A 238 -6.99 -25.70 16.09
N THR A 239 -6.75 -26.85 15.44
CA THR A 239 -5.38 -27.34 15.14
C THR A 239 -4.77 -26.72 13.90
N ARG A 240 -5.58 -26.06 13.06
CA ARG A 240 -5.11 -25.31 11.90
C ARG A 240 -4.21 -24.14 12.32
N ARG A 241 -3.52 -23.55 11.34
CA ARG A 241 -2.67 -22.36 11.52
C ARG A 241 -3.27 -21.16 10.82
N GLY A 242 -2.93 -19.94 11.27
CA GLY A 242 -3.45 -18.71 10.69
C GLY A 242 -3.20 -18.58 9.17
N GLU A 243 -2.10 -19.12 8.66
CA GLU A 243 -1.80 -19.09 7.23
C GLU A 243 -2.75 -19.94 6.35
N THR A 244 -3.59 -20.76 6.94
CA THR A 244 -4.58 -21.58 6.20
C THR A 244 -5.97 -20.96 6.18
N LEU A 245 -6.21 -19.89 6.95
CA LEU A 245 -7.52 -19.28 7.09
C LEU A 245 -7.87 -18.37 5.90
N THR A 246 -9.12 -18.43 5.48
CA THR A 246 -9.69 -17.48 4.53
C THR A 246 -10.05 -16.15 5.20
N LEU A 247 -10.41 -15.16 4.40
CA LEU A 247 -10.85 -13.87 4.93
C LEU A 247 -12.17 -13.99 5.70
N GLU A 248 -13.07 -14.84 5.23
CA GLU A 248 -14.36 -15.16 5.86
C GLU A 248 -14.16 -15.81 7.23
N GLU A 249 -13.22 -16.76 7.34
CA GLU A 249 -12.88 -17.42 8.58
C GLU A 249 -12.27 -16.45 9.59
N PHE A 250 -11.40 -15.52 9.14
CA PHE A 250 -10.90 -14.44 10.02
C PHE A 250 -12.02 -13.53 10.51
N ALA A 251 -12.96 -13.18 9.65
CA ALA A 251 -14.12 -12.37 10.03
C ALA A 251 -15.03 -13.11 11.03
N ALA A 252 -15.29 -14.39 10.81
CA ALA A 252 -16.07 -15.22 11.72
C ALA A 252 -15.42 -15.30 13.11
N LEU A 253 -14.11 -15.57 13.19
CA LEU A 253 -13.35 -15.58 14.43
C LEU A 253 -13.42 -14.22 15.16
N SER A 254 -13.24 -13.13 14.40
CA SER A 254 -13.31 -11.78 14.97
C SER A 254 -14.71 -11.45 15.53
N ASN A 255 -15.75 -11.83 14.81
CA ASN A 255 -17.15 -11.54 15.20
C ASN A 255 -17.63 -12.39 16.38
N ALA A 256 -16.97 -13.54 16.64
CA ALA A 256 -17.25 -14.41 17.78
C ALA A 256 -16.59 -13.94 19.09
N VAL A 257 -15.66 -12.99 19.03
CA VAL A 257 -15.10 -12.38 20.25
C VAL A 257 -16.15 -11.48 20.85
N GLU A 258 -16.63 -11.83 22.06
CA GLU A 258 -17.56 -11.00 22.80
C GLU A 258 -16.94 -9.62 23.09
N ARG A 259 -17.75 -8.56 22.94
CA ARG A 259 -17.34 -7.22 23.33
C ARG A 259 -17.22 -7.21 24.87
N GLN A 260 -15.99 -7.17 25.37
CA GLN A 260 -15.73 -6.88 26.79
C GLN A 260 -16.01 -5.41 27.08
#